data_14820d55890e58783b25f2320a00c80b
#
_entry.id   14820d55890e58783b25f2320a00c80b
#
_cell.length_a   1.000
_cell.length_b   1.000
_cell.length_c   1.000
_cell.angle_alpha   90.00
_cell.angle_beta   90.00
_cell.angle_gamma   90.00
#
_symmetry.space_group_name_H-M   'P 1'
#
loop_
_entity.id
_entity.type
_entity.pdbx_description
1 polymer ?
#
loop_
_entity_poly.entity_id
_entity_poly.type
_entity_poly.pdbx_seq_one_letter_code
_entity_poly.pdbx_strand_id
1 'polypeptide(L)'
;MFTGIVTGKGHIQKIIECKDYITLIIKAPKGFSKNLLKGASVSVNGVCLTVKKGKTDTLEFDVIEETLKKTNLKNISTSSKVNLERSMTAKTEIGGHLVSGHIHGTGEVLKVINRQKTKDLKIKIPANLREYFFYK
;
A
#
# COMPACT_ATOMS: atom_id res chain seq x y z
N MET A 1 11.26 4.91 -0.67
CA MET A 1 11.41 4.61 0.76
C MET A 1 10.27 5.25 1.53
N PHE A 2 9.78 4.58 2.58
CA PHE A 2 8.64 4.97 3.40
C PHE A 2 8.98 4.79 4.88
N THR A 3 8.19 5.38 5.77
CA THR A 3 8.34 5.19 7.23
C THR A 3 7.51 4.03 7.77
N GLY A 4 6.53 3.56 7.00
CA GLY A 4 5.50 2.61 7.43
C GLY A 4 4.36 3.26 8.22
N ILE A 5 4.35 4.58 8.33
CA ILE A 5 3.29 5.32 9.02
C ILE A 5 2.24 5.76 8.02
N VAL A 6 1.03 5.25 8.18
CA VAL A 6 -0.12 5.64 7.33
C VAL A 6 -0.48 7.10 7.56
N THR A 7 -0.39 7.92 6.51
CA THR A 7 -0.69 9.35 6.56
C THR A 7 -2.09 9.71 6.05
N GLY A 8 -2.77 8.75 5.41
CA GLY A 8 -4.12 8.96 4.91
C GLY A 8 -4.84 7.67 4.52
N LYS A 9 -6.15 7.76 4.36
CA LYS A 9 -6.99 6.69 3.80
C LYS A 9 -7.65 7.20 2.54
N GLY A 10 -7.44 6.49 1.44
CA GLY A 10 -8.12 6.69 0.18
C GLY A 10 -9.17 5.62 -0.08
N HIS A 11 -9.85 5.73 -1.21
CA HIS A 11 -10.70 4.67 -1.73
C HIS A 11 -10.53 4.53 -3.24
N ILE A 12 -10.68 3.32 -3.72
CA ILE A 12 -10.62 3.00 -5.14
C ILE A 12 -11.87 3.57 -5.81
N GLN A 13 -11.68 4.54 -6.71
CA GLN A 13 -12.77 5.09 -7.53
C GLN A 13 -13.03 4.25 -8.77
N LYS A 14 -11.97 3.75 -9.38
CA LYS A 14 -12.06 2.99 -10.63
C LYS A 14 -10.88 2.05 -10.78
N ILE A 15 -11.12 0.90 -11.36
CA ILE A 15 -10.11 -0.05 -11.83
C ILE A 15 -10.30 -0.17 -13.34
N ILE A 16 -9.22 0.00 -14.10
CA ILE A 16 -9.21 -0.16 -15.55
C ILE A 16 -8.30 -1.32 -15.87
N GLU A 17 -8.88 -2.39 -16.40
CA GLU A 17 -8.11 -3.55 -16.84
C GLU A 17 -7.45 -3.27 -18.19
N CYS A 18 -6.15 -3.56 -18.27
CA CYS A 18 -5.35 -3.52 -19.47
C CYS A 18 -4.76 -4.92 -19.70
N LYS A 19 -4.16 -5.17 -20.85
CA LYS A 19 -3.65 -6.49 -21.23
C LYS A 19 -2.67 -7.07 -20.18
N ASP A 20 -1.70 -6.27 -19.72
CA ASP A 20 -0.59 -6.74 -18.88
C ASP A 20 -0.50 -6.02 -17.52
N TYR A 21 -1.45 -5.16 -17.21
CA TYR A 21 -1.51 -4.39 -15.96
C TYR A 21 -2.94 -3.89 -15.70
N ILE A 22 -3.15 -3.36 -14.51
CA ILE A 22 -4.37 -2.59 -14.21
C ILE A 22 -4.00 -1.14 -13.90
N THR A 23 -4.88 -0.20 -14.21
CA THR A 23 -4.78 1.19 -13.71
C THR A 23 -5.74 1.36 -12.54
N LEU A 24 -5.19 1.71 -11.37
CA LEU A 24 -5.96 2.08 -10.19
C LEU A 24 -6.15 3.60 -10.16
N ILE A 25 -7.40 4.06 -10.05
CA ILE A 25 -7.75 5.45 -9.78
C ILE A 25 -8.22 5.55 -8.35
N ILE A 26 -7.46 6.28 -7.53
CA ILE A 26 -7.66 6.37 -6.08
C ILE A 26 -8.03 7.81 -5.70
N LYS A 27 -9.14 7.98 -4.99
CA LYS A 27 -9.44 9.24 -4.30
C LYS A 27 -8.72 9.26 -2.96
N ALA A 28 -7.75 10.13 -2.85
CA ALA A 28 -7.00 10.38 -1.63
C ALA A 28 -7.69 11.43 -0.74
N PRO A 29 -7.29 11.58 0.52
CA PRO A 29 -7.77 12.67 1.38
C PRO A 29 -7.42 14.04 0.79
N LYS A 30 -8.23 15.05 1.15
CA LYS A 30 -7.99 16.45 0.74
C LYS A 30 -6.56 16.89 1.08
N GLY A 31 -5.86 17.40 0.09
CA GLY A 31 -4.50 17.92 0.23
C GLY A 31 -3.40 16.85 0.16
N PHE A 32 -3.73 15.55 0.14
CA PHE A 32 -2.73 14.49 0.07
C PHE A 32 -1.86 14.57 -1.20
N SER A 33 -2.47 14.94 -2.33
CA SER A 33 -1.79 15.09 -3.62
C SER A 33 -1.10 16.45 -3.82
N LYS A 34 -1.20 17.38 -2.85
CA LYS A 34 -0.59 18.71 -2.97
C LYS A 34 0.93 18.57 -3.19
N ASN A 35 1.43 19.20 -4.27
CA ASN A 35 2.85 19.15 -4.67
C ASN A 35 3.39 17.71 -4.91
N LEU A 36 2.52 16.74 -5.17
CA LEU A 36 2.94 15.39 -5.53
C LEU A 36 3.19 15.33 -7.04
N LEU A 37 4.42 15.06 -7.41
CA LEU A 37 4.84 15.03 -8.81
C LEU A 37 4.48 13.69 -9.47
N LYS A 38 4.26 13.71 -10.78
CA LYS A 38 4.29 12.51 -11.62
C LYS A 38 5.65 11.81 -11.44
N GLY A 39 5.66 10.50 -11.30
CA GLY A 39 6.85 9.71 -11.03
C GLY A 39 7.19 9.59 -9.54
N ALA A 40 6.55 10.36 -8.65
CA ALA A 40 6.72 10.16 -7.21
C ALA A 40 6.17 8.80 -6.77
N SER A 41 6.72 8.27 -5.66
CA SER A 41 6.22 7.04 -5.07
C SER A 41 5.19 7.30 -3.98
N VAL A 42 4.14 6.49 -3.97
CA VAL A 42 3.12 6.43 -2.91
C VAL A 42 2.96 4.97 -2.51
N SER A 43 2.95 4.72 -1.22
CA SER A 43 2.59 3.41 -0.67
C SER A 43 1.07 3.29 -0.63
N VAL A 44 0.54 2.27 -1.28
CA VAL A 44 -0.88 1.91 -1.28
C VAL A 44 -1.01 0.55 -0.59
N ASN A 45 -1.61 0.50 0.60
CA ASN A 45 -1.63 -0.71 1.46
C ASN A 45 -0.24 -1.31 1.70
N GLY A 46 0.80 -0.48 1.83
CA GLY A 46 2.19 -0.92 1.99
C GLY A 46 2.93 -1.18 0.68
N VAL A 47 2.25 -1.19 -0.46
CA VAL A 47 2.84 -1.45 -1.77
C VAL A 47 3.33 -0.15 -2.40
N CYS A 48 4.61 -0.08 -2.78
CA CYS A 48 5.19 1.06 -3.48
C CYS A 48 4.64 1.12 -4.92
N LEU A 49 3.90 2.18 -5.23
CA LEU A 49 3.40 2.45 -6.57
C LEU A 49 3.87 3.82 -7.06
N THR A 50 4.11 3.91 -8.37
CA THR A 50 4.53 5.16 -9.02
C THR A 50 3.32 5.95 -9.50
N VAL A 51 3.25 7.21 -9.13
CA VAL A 51 2.19 8.12 -9.57
C VAL A 51 2.31 8.37 -11.07
N LYS A 52 1.33 7.89 -11.84
CA LYS A 52 1.19 8.14 -13.27
C LYS A 52 0.59 9.53 -13.53
N LYS A 53 -0.43 9.87 -12.74
CA LYS A 53 -1.12 11.16 -12.78
C LYS A 53 -1.72 11.49 -11.43
N GLY A 54 -1.65 12.75 -11.04
CA GLY A 54 -2.27 13.25 -9.81
C GLY A 54 -2.93 14.59 -10.08
N LYS A 55 -4.24 14.72 -9.79
CA LYS A 55 -4.98 15.96 -9.92
C LYS A 55 -6.10 15.98 -8.87
N THR A 56 -6.15 17.07 -8.09
CA THR A 56 -7.27 17.35 -7.16
C THR A 56 -7.61 16.14 -6.25
N ASP A 57 -6.59 15.59 -5.57
CA ASP A 57 -6.71 14.44 -4.67
C ASP A 57 -7.14 13.12 -5.34
N THR A 58 -7.06 13.05 -6.67
CA THR A 58 -7.21 11.81 -7.42
C THR A 58 -5.84 11.39 -7.96
N LEU A 59 -5.43 10.15 -7.69
CA LEU A 59 -4.15 9.58 -8.06
C LEU A 59 -4.37 8.38 -8.97
N GLU A 60 -3.57 8.29 -10.03
CA GLU A 60 -3.56 7.17 -10.97
C GLU A 60 -2.24 6.40 -10.84
N PHE A 61 -2.34 5.07 -10.80
CA PHE A 61 -1.22 4.15 -10.72
C PHE A 61 -1.42 3.01 -11.70
N ASP A 62 -0.38 2.64 -12.43
CA ASP A 62 -0.36 1.40 -13.17
C ASP A 62 0.26 0.31 -12.28
N VAL A 63 -0.43 -0.82 -12.14
CA VAL A 63 -0.01 -1.95 -11.31
C VAL A 63 0.16 -3.17 -12.20
N ILE A 64 1.40 -3.59 -12.38
CA ILE A 64 1.76 -4.73 -13.24
C ILE A 64 1.37 -6.06 -12.60
N GLU A 65 1.24 -7.10 -13.43
CA GLU A 65 0.82 -8.44 -13.01
C GLU A 65 1.69 -9.01 -11.88
N GLU A 66 3.00 -8.80 -11.92
CA GLU A 66 3.93 -9.26 -10.87
C GLU A 66 3.60 -8.66 -9.50
N THR A 67 3.26 -7.36 -9.46
CA THR A 67 2.83 -6.69 -8.23
C THR A 67 1.49 -7.23 -7.73
N LEU A 68 0.54 -7.48 -8.64
CA LEU A 68 -0.74 -8.08 -8.28
C LEU A 68 -0.57 -9.49 -7.72
N LYS A 69 0.31 -10.32 -8.29
CA LYS A 69 0.59 -11.69 -7.82
C LYS A 69 1.17 -11.72 -6.40
N LYS A 70 2.03 -10.76 -6.07
CA LYS A 70 2.76 -10.72 -4.79
C LYS A 70 2.03 -9.97 -3.67
N THR A 71 0.94 -9.27 -3.97
CA THR A 71 0.29 -8.37 -3.03
C THR A 71 -1.21 -8.64 -2.89
N ASN A 72 -1.82 -8.05 -1.87
CA ASN A 72 -3.26 -8.08 -1.69
C ASN A 72 -4.02 -7.13 -2.65
N LEU A 73 -3.32 -6.38 -3.49
CA LEU A 73 -3.94 -5.51 -4.50
C LEU A 73 -4.71 -6.30 -5.55
N LYS A 74 -4.40 -7.58 -5.77
CA LYS A 74 -5.18 -8.47 -6.65
C LYS A 74 -6.65 -8.64 -6.23
N ASN A 75 -6.94 -8.45 -4.93
CA ASN A 75 -8.29 -8.63 -4.37
C ASN A 75 -9.02 -7.30 -4.18
N ILE A 76 -8.47 -6.20 -4.71
CA ILE A 76 -9.03 -4.87 -4.53
C ILE A 76 -10.24 -4.69 -5.46
N SER A 77 -11.24 -3.99 -5.01
CA SER A 77 -12.45 -3.66 -5.78
C SER A 77 -12.76 -2.17 -5.72
N THR A 78 -13.64 -1.71 -6.58
CA THR A 78 -14.17 -0.35 -6.52
C THR A 78 -14.79 -0.09 -5.14
N SER A 79 -14.57 1.08 -4.60
CA SER A 79 -14.94 1.51 -3.23
C SER A 79 -14.10 0.89 -2.10
N SER A 80 -13.18 -0.06 -2.38
CA SER A 80 -12.24 -0.54 -1.37
C SER A 80 -11.46 0.63 -0.75
N LYS A 81 -11.34 0.61 0.58
CA LYS A 81 -10.51 1.57 1.32
C LYS A 81 -9.06 1.11 1.29
N VAL A 82 -8.14 2.05 1.10
CA VAL A 82 -6.70 1.80 1.07
C VAL A 82 -5.96 2.75 1.99
N ASN A 83 -4.93 2.23 2.66
CA ASN A 83 -4.00 3.05 3.41
C ASN A 83 -3.01 3.71 2.44
N LEU A 84 -2.69 4.98 2.69
CA LEU A 84 -1.80 5.77 1.86
C LEU A 84 -0.68 6.37 2.70
N GLU A 85 0.52 6.34 2.14
CA GLU A 85 1.68 7.05 2.66
C GLU A 85 2.49 7.61 1.47
N ARG A 86 2.93 8.86 1.54
CA ARG A 86 3.85 9.44 0.55
C ARG A 86 5.27 8.98 0.85
N SER A 87 6.08 8.84 -0.21
CA SER A 87 7.51 8.58 -0.02
C SER A 87 8.18 9.66 0.84
N MET A 88 9.19 9.23 1.59
CA MET A 88 10.02 10.12 2.40
C MET A 88 10.73 11.17 1.54
N THR A 89 10.96 12.30 2.14
CA THR A 89 11.84 13.37 1.65
C THR A 89 12.99 13.56 2.62
N ALA A 90 14.01 14.35 2.27
CA ALA A 90 15.13 14.66 3.16
C ALA A 90 14.72 15.37 4.47
N LYS A 91 13.48 15.90 4.53
CA LYS A 91 12.93 16.61 5.70
C LYS A 91 11.94 15.74 6.49
N THR A 92 11.73 14.49 6.11
CA THR A 92 10.76 13.61 6.79
C THR A 92 11.35 13.13 8.11
N GLU A 93 10.61 13.32 9.20
CA GLU A 93 10.94 12.70 10.49
C GLU A 93 10.74 11.18 10.40
N ILE A 94 11.71 10.41 10.85
CA ILE A 94 11.66 8.93 10.81
C ILE A 94 11.14 8.44 12.17
N GLY A 95 9.82 8.53 12.37
CA GLY A 95 9.15 8.04 13.57
C GLY A 95 8.79 6.54 13.52
N GLY A 96 9.05 5.88 12.40
CA GLY A 96 8.76 4.47 12.17
C GLY A 96 10.02 3.69 11.75
N HIS A 97 9.92 2.98 10.64
CA HIS A 97 10.98 2.15 10.07
C HIS A 97 11.38 2.65 8.69
N LEU A 98 12.50 2.19 8.16
CA LEU A 98 12.86 2.38 6.76
C LEU A 98 12.36 1.18 5.96
N VAL A 99 11.27 1.36 5.20
CA VAL A 99 10.68 0.30 4.38
C VAL A 99 10.63 0.70 2.91
N SER A 100 10.89 -0.27 2.03
CA SER A 100 10.91 -0.03 0.58
C SER A 100 9.52 0.02 -0.03
N GLY A 101 8.59 -0.74 0.52
CA GLY A 101 7.29 -1.00 -0.08
C GLY A 101 7.34 -2.05 -1.21
N HIS A 102 8.45 -2.77 -1.36
CA HIS A 102 8.60 -3.88 -2.30
C HIS A 102 8.19 -5.17 -1.61
N ILE A 103 7.00 -5.65 -1.94
CA ILE A 103 6.38 -6.80 -1.29
C ILE A 103 6.88 -8.10 -1.89
N HIS A 104 7.25 -9.06 -1.05
CA HIS A 104 7.75 -10.38 -1.46
C HIS A 104 6.65 -11.44 -1.48
N GLY A 105 5.56 -11.23 -0.76
CA GLY A 105 4.42 -12.14 -0.71
C GLY A 105 3.37 -11.72 0.31
N THR A 106 2.31 -12.52 0.44
CA THR A 106 1.21 -12.28 1.35
C THR A 106 1.10 -13.40 2.39
N GLY A 107 0.80 -13.04 3.64
CA GLY A 107 0.39 -13.99 4.67
C GLY A 107 -1.14 -14.10 4.73
N GLU A 108 -1.61 -15.16 5.38
CA GLU A 108 -3.04 -15.44 5.61
C GLU A 108 -3.39 -15.15 7.07
N VAL A 109 -4.38 -14.31 7.32
CA VAL A 109 -4.89 -14.07 8.68
C VAL A 109 -5.74 -15.27 9.11
N LEU A 110 -5.19 -16.12 9.99
CA LEU A 110 -5.88 -17.31 10.50
C LEU A 110 -6.88 -16.98 11.61
N LYS A 111 -6.55 -16.00 12.46
CA LYS A 111 -7.39 -15.63 13.61
C LYS A 111 -7.18 -14.17 13.99
N VAL A 112 -8.29 -13.52 14.31
CA VAL A 112 -8.30 -12.20 14.95
C VAL A 112 -8.85 -12.37 16.38
N ILE A 113 -8.05 -12.00 17.37
CA ILE A 113 -8.45 -12.06 18.79
C ILE A 113 -8.68 -10.62 19.24
N ASN A 114 -9.94 -10.28 19.48
CA ASN A 114 -10.27 -8.96 20.02
C ASN A 114 -10.07 -8.96 21.53
N ARG A 115 -9.28 -8.03 22.02
CA ARG A 115 -9.12 -7.72 23.44
C ARG A 115 -9.74 -6.35 23.72
N GLN A 116 -9.90 -5.97 25.00
CA GLN A 116 -10.56 -4.71 25.36
C GLN A 116 -9.97 -3.48 24.64
N LYS A 117 -8.64 -3.39 24.48
CA LYS A 117 -7.94 -2.24 23.90
C LYS A 117 -7.03 -2.58 22.72
N THR A 118 -6.87 -3.87 22.40
CA THR A 118 -5.94 -4.36 21.36
C THR A 118 -6.58 -5.44 20.51
N LYS A 119 -5.94 -5.73 19.40
CA LYS A 119 -6.26 -6.88 18.55
C LYS A 119 -4.98 -7.66 18.29
N ASP A 120 -5.02 -8.96 18.58
CA ASP A 120 -3.95 -9.85 18.19
C ASP A 120 -4.32 -10.52 16.85
N LEU A 121 -3.36 -10.62 15.96
CA LEU A 121 -3.52 -11.29 14.66
C LEU A 121 -2.63 -12.52 14.64
N LYS A 122 -3.22 -13.70 14.41
CA LYS A 122 -2.44 -14.90 14.05
C LYS A 122 -2.37 -14.99 12.53
N ILE A 123 -1.14 -14.91 12.01
CA ILE A 123 -0.90 -14.88 10.57
C ILE A 123 -0.07 -16.11 10.18
N LYS A 124 -0.53 -16.84 9.17
CA LYS A 124 0.25 -17.91 8.52
C LYS A 124 1.19 -17.28 7.51
N ILE A 125 2.46 -17.56 7.66
CA ILE A 125 3.51 -17.07 6.77
C ILE A 125 3.84 -18.16 5.75
N PRO A 126 3.96 -17.83 4.44
CA PRO A 126 4.42 -18.75 3.42
C PRO A 126 5.80 -19.32 3.77
N ALA A 127 6.04 -20.60 3.42
CA ALA A 127 7.28 -21.30 3.79
C ALA A 127 8.55 -20.59 3.28
N ASN A 128 8.48 -20.05 2.07
CA ASN A 128 9.58 -19.33 1.42
C ASN A 128 9.89 -17.94 2.02
N LEU A 129 9.07 -17.46 2.94
CA LEU A 129 9.30 -16.19 3.62
C LEU A 129 9.67 -16.34 5.10
N ARG A 130 9.70 -17.59 5.62
CA ARG A 130 9.95 -17.84 7.06
C ARG A 130 11.30 -17.32 7.54
N GLU A 131 12.33 -17.37 6.73
CA GLU A 131 13.69 -16.91 7.06
C GLU A 131 13.78 -15.41 7.36
N TYR A 132 12.78 -14.61 6.90
CA TYR A 132 12.71 -13.17 7.16
C TYR A 132 11.97 -12.80 8.43
N PHE A 133 11.48 -13.80 9.19
CA PHE A 133 10.75 -13.58 10.44
C PHE A 133 11.54 -14.08 11.61
N PHE A 134 11.90 -13.16 12.50
CA PHE A 134 12.66 -13.45 13.70
C PHE A 134 11.76 -13.38 14.93
N TYR A 135 12.10 -14.19 15.94
CA TYR A 135 11.51 -14.04 17.26
C TYR A 135 11.90 -12.67 17.84
N LYS A 136 10.92 -12.02 18.46
CA LYS A 136 11.11 -10.73 19.13
C LYS A 136 11.08 -10.96 20.64
#